data_962e405c2f8caa6c407f42c35d7dbfa2
#
_entry.id   962e405c2f8caa6c407f42c35d7dbfa2
#
_cell.length_a   1.000
_cell.length_b   1.000
_cell.length_c   1.000
_cell.angle_alpha   90.00
_cell.angle_beta   90.00
_cell.angle_gamma   90.00
#
_symmetry.space_group_name_H-M   'P 1'
#
loop_
_entity.id
_entity.type
_entity.pdbx_description
1 polymer ?
#
loop_
_entity_poly.entity_id
_entity_poly.type
_entity_poly.pdbx_seq_one_letter_code
_entity_poly.pdbx_strand_id
1 'polypeptide(L)'
;MLTLSGNGPASWSFQARIAEGSAVQVELMATLKEGWHVYATELPSDLGPLPTVFRFSDSPHYKATGPVQEPLPVEVYDENFAMVVRHHSGTPVFTLPVERLTDDPFTVDGELEYMVCNDKTCLPPEVVKFRIEVPAAVSNVKE
;
A
#
# COMPACT_ATOMS: atom_id res chain seq x y z
N MET A 1 -4.47 9.02 12.02
CA MET A 1 -5.86 8.81 11.65
C MET A 1 -5.98 7.90 10.46
N LEU A 2 -6.82 6.93 10.54
CA LEU A 2 -7.01 5.96 9.49
C LEU A 2 -8.23 6.30 8.67
N THR A 3 -8.13 6.11 7.37
CA THR A 3 -9.25 6.30 6.46
C THR A 3 -9.46 5.01 5.70
N LEU A 4 -10.68 4.49 5.75
CA LEU A 4 -11.02 3.26 5.03
C LEU A 4 -11.56 3.61 3.67
N SER A 5 -11.13 2.88 2.67
CA SER A 5 -11.62 3.00 1.29
C SER A 5 -11.76 1.64 0.68
N GLY A 6 -12.69 1.51 -0.23
CA GLY A 6 -12.96 0.26 -0.92
C GLY A 6 -14.13 -0.46 -0.33
N ASN A 7 -14.65 -1.38 -1.09
CA ASN A 7 -15.81 -2.13 -0.70
C ASN A 7 -15.60 -3.60 -0.92
N GLY A 8 -16.59 -4.40 -0.51
CA GLY A 8 -16.61 -5.82 -0.77
C GLY A 8 -15.55 -6.53 0.03
N PRO A 9 -14.84 -7.49 -0.57
CA PRO A 9 -13.90 -8.31 0.20
C PRO A 9 -12.60 -7.62 0.56
N ALA A 10 -12.31 -6.45 0.00
CA ALA A 10 -11.08 -5.74 0.31
C ALA A 10 -11.39 -4.30 0.67
N SER A 11 -10.74 -3.79 1.69
CA SER A 11 -10.80 -2.36 2.03
C SER A 11 -9.40 -1.91 2.39
N TRP A 12 -9.16 -0.60 2.30
CA TRP A 12 -7.83 -0.04 2.50
C TRP A 12 -7.89 1.06 3.56
N SER A 13 -6.85 1.12 4.38
CA SER A 13 -6.68 2.19 5.34
C SER A 13 -5.26 2.74 5.23
N PHE A 14 -5.09 4.00 5.64
CA PHE A 14 -3.86 4.72 5.38
C PHE A 14 -3.44 5.49 6.60
N GLN A 15 -2.14 5.54 6.86
CA GLN A 15 -1.63 6.40 7.93
C GLN A 15 -0.16 6.71 7.66
N ALA A 16 0.32 7.77 8.30
CA ALA A 16 1.74 8.11 8.32
C ALA A 16 2.26 7.85 9.73
N ARG A 17 3.42 7.22 9.80
CA ARG A 17 4.08 6.97 11.07
C ARG A 17 5.37 7.75 11.09
N ILE A 18 5.53 8.62 12.07
CA ILE A 18 6.75 9.41 12.22
C ILE A 18 7.84 8.48 12.77
N ALA A 19 8.97 8.49 12.10
CA ALA A 19 10.13 7.76 12.55
C ALA A 19 11.18 8.77 13.01
N GLU A 20 12.41 8.31 13.20
CA GLU A 20 13.45 9.20 13.71
C GLU A 20 13.85 10.23 12.69
N GLY A 21 14.18 11.43 13.16
CA GLY A 21 14.68 12.48 12.31
C GLY A 21 13.64 12.92 11.31
N SER A 22 14.02 12.95 10.03
CA SER A 22 13.14 13.35 8.95
C SER A 22 12.43 12.17 8.31
N ALA A 23 12.60 10.97 8.83
CA ALA A 23 12.03 9.77 8.23
C ALA A 23 10.55 9.63 8.57
N VAL A 24 9.75 9.26 7.59
CA VAL A 24 8.32 9.02 7.75
C VAL A 24 8.00 7.73 7.03
N GLN A 25 7.17 6.89 7.64
CA GLN A 25 6.70 5.67 7.01
C GLN A 25 5.25 5.88 6.60
N VAL A 26 4.99 5.82 5.30
CA VAL A 26 3.62 5.93 4.79
C VAL A 26 3.08 4.52 4.67
N GLU A 27 2.03 4.21 5.43
CA GLU A 27 1.52 2.86 5.54
C GLU A 27 0.16 2.76 4.88
N LEU A 28 0.03 1.74 4.02
CA LEU A 28 -1.20 1.47 3.28
C LEU A 28 -1.56 0.03 3.59
N MET A 29 -2.65 -0.18 4.30
CA MET A 29 -3.02 -1.51 4.77
C MET A 29 -4.29 -1.97 4.09
N ALA A 30 -4.24 -3.16 3.50
CA ALA A 30 -5.43 -3.81 3.01
C ALA A 30 -6.02 -4.66 4.12
N THR A 31 -7.35 -4.71 4.19
CA THR A 31 -8.07 -5.64 5.05
C THR A 31 -8.90 -6.53 4.16
N LEU A 32 -8.56 -7.83 4.16
CA LEU A 32 -9.14 -8.78 3.23
C LEU A 32 -10.01 -9.75 4.00
N LYS A 33 -11.20 -10.02 3.46
CA LYS A 33 -12.06 -11.03 4.05
C LYS A 33 -11.46 -12.40 3.84
N GLU A 34 -11.83 -13.31 4.71
CA GLU A 34 -11.29 -14.67 4.68
C GLU A 34 -11.50 -15.29 3.31
N GLY A 35 -10.47 -15.94 2.78
CA GLY A 35 -10.53 -16.58 1.49
C GLY A 35 -10.18 -15.69 0.32
N TRP A 36 -9.99 -14.38 0.55
CA TRP A 36 -9.65 -13.44 -0.50
C TRP A 36 -8.21 -12.98 -0.37
N HIS A 37 -7.60 -12.65 -1.52
CA HIS A 37 -6.20 -12.21 -1.53
C HIS A 37 -6.00 -11.16 -2.60
N VAL A 38 -4.97 -10.34 -2.41
CA VAL A 38 -4.48 -9.39 -3.41
C VAL A 38 -3.08 -9.82 -3.81
N TYR A 39 -2.60 -9.34 -4.94
CA TYR A 39 -1.34 -9.82 -5.49
C TYR A 39 -0.19 -8.93 -5.04
N ALA A 40 1.00 -9.53 -5.02
CA ALA A 40 2.21 -8.81 -4.64
C ALA A 40 2.51 -7.71 -5.65
N THR A 41 3.44 -6.82 -5.28
CA THR A 41 3.83 -5.73 -6.18
C THR A 41 4.63 -6.23 -7.37
N GLU A 42 5.24 -7.42 -7.25
CA GLU A 42 5.96 -8.04 -8.36
C GLU A 42 5.51 -9.47 -8.51
N LEU A 43 5.23 -9.87 -9.73
CA LEU A 43 4.73 -11.20 -10.03
C LEU A 43 5.70 -11.89 -10.95
N PRO A 44 5.70 -13.26 -10.94
CA PRO A 44 6.62 -14.01 -11.80
C PRO A 44 6.39 -13.78 -13.30
N SER A 45 5.17 -13.39 -13.68
CA SER A 45 4.84 -13.21 -15.09
C SER A 45 3.88 -12.04 -15.20
N ASP A 46 3.98 -11.30 -16.31
CA ASP A 46 3.05 -10.23 -16.59
C ASP A 46 1.84 -10.71 -17.38
N LEU A 47 1.70 -12.02 -17.55
CA LEU A 47 0.57 -12.59 -18.29
C LEU A 47 -0.56 -13.03 -17.37
N GLY A 48 -0.41 -12.89 -16.07
CA GLY A 48 -1.40 -13.35 -15.10
C GLY A 48 -2.20 -12.21 -14.51
N PRO A 49 -2.45 -12.29 -13.20
CA PRO A 49 -3.21 -11.24 -12.53
C PRO A 49 -2.44 -9.93 -12.49
N LEU A 50 -3.15 -8.87 -12.14
CA LEU A 50 -2.51 -7.57 -12.00
C LEU A 50 -1.80 -7.48 -10.64
N PRO A 51 -0.56 -7.01 -10.62
CA PRO A 51 0.08 -6.74 -9.34
C PRO A 51 -0.59 -5.56 -8.65
N THR A 52 -0.37 -5.43 -7.35
CA THR A 52 -0.81 -4.24 -6.63
C THR A 52 0.17 -3.12 -6.95
N VAL A 53 -0.33 -1.99 -7.43
CA VAL A 53 0.49 -0.90 -7.90
C VAL A 53 0.17 0.34 -7.10
N PHE A 54 1.20 1.06 -6.66
CA PHE A 54 1.05 2.31 -5.92
C PHE A 54 1.67 3.43 -6.74
N ARG A 55 0.94 4.52 -6.90
CA ARG A 55 1.42 5.69 -7.61
C ARG A 55 1.28 6.90 -6.70
N PHE A 56 2.40 7.54 -6.39
CA PHE A 56 2.43 8.67 -5.48
C PHE A 56 2.69 9.95 -6.27
N SER A 57 1.99 11.02 -5.90
CA SER A 57 2.14 12.29 -6.56
C SER A 57 3.47 12.92 -6.17
N ASP A 58 4.09 13.60 -7.12
CA ASP A 58 5.30 14.38 -6.82
C ASP A 58 4.95 15.52 -5.89
N SER A 59 5.89 15.88 -5.03
CA SER A 59 5.65 16.93 -4.05
C SER A 59 6.99 17.52 -3.62
N PRO A 60 7.04 18.85 -3.37
CA PRO A 60 8.24 19.45 -2.81
C PRO A 60 8.40 19.18 -1.31
N HIS A 61 7.41 18.54 -0.68
CA HIS A 61 7.40 18.38 0.78
C HIS A 61 7.99 17.06 1.23
N TYR A 62 8.17 16.12 0.34
CA TYR A 62 8.77 14.84 0.70
C TYR A 62 9.39 14.19 -0.53
N LYS A 63 10.24 13.22 -0.27
CA LYS A 63 10.75 12.36 -1.34
C LYS A 63 10.81 10.92 -0.83
N ALA A 64 10.51 9.98 -1.71
CA ALA A 64 10.64 8.57 -1.37
C ALA A 64 12.12 8.22 -1.26
N THR A 65 12.45 7.42 -0.24
CA THR A 65 13.83 6.98 -0.03
C THR A 65 14.05 5.54 -0.47
N GLY A 66 13.01 4.90 -0.99
CA GLY A 66 13.09 3.55 -1.51
C GLY A 66 11.76 3.16 -2.09
N PRO A 67 11.67 1.95 -2.64
CA PRO A 67 10.40 1.48 -3.19
C PRO A 67 9.43 1.08 -2.09
N VAL A 68 8.19 0.84 -2.46
CA VAL A 68 7.20 0.31 -1.53
C VAL A 68 7.68 -1.04 -1.03
N GLN A 69 7.62 -1.21 0.28
CA GLN A 69 7.99 -2.45 0.95
C GLN A 69 6.72 -3.20 1.28
N GLU A 70 6.74 -4.52 1.12
CA GLU A 70 5.58 -5.36 1.41
C GLU A 70 6.01 -6.54 2.26
N PRO A 71 5.04 -7.17 2.97
CA PRO A 71 5.35 -8.40 3.69
C PRO A 71 5.76 -9.48 2.69
N LEU A 72 6.38 -10.54 3.20
CA LEU A 72 6.75 -11.65 2.34
C LEU A 72 5.48 -12.27 1.76
N PRO A 73 5.31 -12.27 0.45
CA PRO A 73 4.09 -12.86 -0.13
C PRO A 73 4.16 -14.38 -0.15
N VAL A 74 3.00 -14.99 -0.27
CA VAL A 74 2.90 -16.43 -0.43
C VAL A 74 2.95 -16.75 -1.90
N GLU A 75 3.85 -17.65 -2.28
CA GLU A 75 3.95 -18.11 -3.67
C GLU A 75 3.10 -19.37 -3.81
N VAL A 76 2.16 -19.36 -4.74
CA VAL A 76 1.16 -20.41 -4.81
C VAL A 76 0.64 -20.52 -6.23
N TYR A 77 0.13 -21.70 -6.58
CA TYR A 77 -0.54 -21.91 -7.86
C TYR A 77 -1.94 -21.29 -7.78
N ASP A 78 -2.26 -20.44 -8.74
CA ASP A 78 -3.54 -19.73 -8.79
C ASP A 78 -4.44 -20.41 -9.82
N GLU A 79 -5.60 -20.90 -9.34
CA GLU A 79 -6.52 -21.62 -10.22
C GLU A 79 -7.15 -20.71 -11.25
N ASN A 80 -7.37 -19.43 -10.93
CA ASN A 80 -8.01 -18.52 -11.87
C ASN A 80 -7.13 -18.24 -13.07
N PHE A 81 -5.82 -18.22 -12.89
CA PHE A 81 -4.86 -17.87 -13.94
C PHE A 81 -4.03 -19.04 -14.38
N ALA A 82 -4.18 -20.19 -13.71
CA ALA A 82 -3.48 -21.44 -14.06
C ALA A 82 -1.97 -21.23 -14.12
N MET A 83 -1.42 -20.53 -13.10
CA MET A 83 0.00 -20.27 -13.03
C MET A 83 0.38 -19.95 -11.59
N VAL A 84 1.69 -19.98 -11.31
CA VAL A 84 2.20 -19.61 -9.99
C VAL A 84 2.19 -18.09 -9.86
N VAL A 85 1.71 -17.62 -8.73
CA VAL A 85 1.62 -16.19 -8.43
C VAL A 85 2.15 -15.96 -7.02
N ARG A 86 2.23 -14.68 -6.63
CA ARG A 86 2.55 -14.27 -5.25
C ARG A 86 1.43 -13.40 -4.75
N HIS A 87 0.90 -13.74 -3.57
CA HIS A 87 -0.24 -12.98 -3.07
C HIS A 87 -0.17 -12.81 -1.56
N HIS A 88 -1.03 -11.90 -1.07
CA HIS A 88 -1.18 -11.61 0.34
C HIS A 88 -2.62 -11.83 0.77
N SER A 89 -2.78 -12.29 2.01
CA SER A 89 -4.09 -12.46 2.64
C SER A 89 -4.08 -11.70 3.96
N GLY A 90 -5.26 -11.56 4.57
CA GLY A 90 -5.36 -10.95 5.90
C GLY A 90 -5.23 -9.44 5.85
N THR A 91 -4.24 -8.92 6.52
CA THR A 91 -4.06 -7.47 6.63
C THR A 91 -2.64 -7.06 6.26
N PRO A 92 -2.25 -7.23 4.97
CA PRO A 92 -0.90 -6.83 4.59
C PRO A 92 -0.73 -5.32 4.65
N VAL A 93 0.43 -4.88 5.15
CA VAL A 93 0.78 -3.47 5.22
C VAL A 93 1.87 -3.20 4.20
N PHE A 94 1.58 -2.28 3.29
CA PHE A 94 2.57 -1.82 2.31
C PHE A 94 3.10 -0.49 2.82
N THR A 95 4.40 -0.29 2.74
CA THR A 95 5.04 0.87 3.35
C THR A 95 5.94 1.58 2.36
N LEU A 96 5.72 2.89 2.20
CA LEU A 96 6.63 3.72 1.43
C LEU A 96 7.49 4.51 2.41
N PRO A 97 8.80 4.28 2.41
CA PRO A 97 9.67 5.11 3.23
C PRO A 97 9.90 6.44 2.54
N VAL A 98 9.73 7.53 3.27
CA VAL A 98 9.95 8.85 2.71
C VAL A 98 10.77 9.69 3.68
N GLU A 99 11.41 10.71 3.15
CA GLU A 99 12.06 11.74 3.93
C GLU A 99 11.24 13.01 3.78
N ARG A 100 10.86 13.61 4.91
CA ARG A 100 10.16 14.87 4.85
C ARG A 100 11.15 15.98 4.51
N LEU A 101 10.69 16.92 3.69
CA LEU A 101 11.50 18.06 3.26
C LEU A 101 10.96 19.37 3.82
N THR A 102 9.98 19.32 4.71
CA THR A 102 9.44 20.48 5.38
C THR A 102 9.09 20.08 6.81
N ASP A 103 9.16 21.05 7.73
CA ASP A 103 8.73 20.83 9.11
C ASP A 103 7.25 21.05 9.27
N ASP A 104 6.59 21.61 8.28
CA ASP A 104 5.15 21.86 8.31
C ASP A 104 4.38 20.57 8.02
N PRO A 105 3.11 20.51 8.41
CA PRO A 105 2.29 19.37 7.97
C PRO A 105 2.17 19.34 6.47
N PHE A 106 2.02 18.16 5.91
CA PHE A 106 1.83 18.00 4.47
C PHE A 106 1.00 16.74 4.22
N THR A 107 0.62 16.53 2.96
CA THR A 107 -0.12 15.33 2.59
C THR A 107 0.67 14.55 1.56
N VAL A 108 0.46 13.24 1.59
CA VAL A 108 0.97 12.33 0.56
C VAL A 108 -0.25 11.86 -0.21
N ASP A 109 -0.35 12.32 -1.44
CA ASP A 109 -1.48 11.99 -2.31
C ASP A 109 -1.05 10.95 -3.31
N GLY A 110 -2.02 10.15 -3.77
CA GLY A 110 -1.73 9.16 -4.78
C GLY A 110 -2.91 8.27 -5.03
N GLU A 111 -2.62 7.14 -5.64
CA GLU A 111 -3.65 6.14 -5.88
C GLU A 111 -3.00 4.77 -5.88
N LEU A 112 -3.81 3.76 -5.61
CA LEU A 112 -3.36 2.39 -5.75
C LEU A 112 -4.34 1.65 -6.62
N GLU A 113 -3.83 0.66 -7.32
CA GLU A 113 -4.65 -0.18 -8.18
C GLU A 113 -4.41 -1.62 -7.77
N TYR A 114 -5.49 -2.38 -7.62
CA TYR A 114 -5.38 -3.75 -7.14
C TYR A 114 -6.48 -4.61 -7.71
N MET A 115 -6.26 -5.91 -7.65
CA MET A 115 -7.24 -6.90 -8.03
C MET A 115 -7.36 -7.90 -6.91
N VAL A 116 -8.59 -8.21 -6.49
CA VAL A 116 -8.84 -9.14 -5.38
C VAL A 116 -9.54 -10.38 -5.93
N CYS A 117 -9.05 -11.54 -5.50
CA CYS A 117 -9.56 -12.82 -5.99
C CYS A 117 -9.73 -13.79 -4.84
N ASN A 118 -10.62 -14.75 -5.01
CA ASN A 118 -10.64 -15.94 -4.18
C ASN A 118 -10.35 -17.14 -5.08
N ASP A 119 -10.58 -18.35 -4.58
CA ASP A 119 -10.22 -19.54 -5.35
C ASP A 119 -11.10 -19.76 -6.58
N LYS A 120 -12.17 -19.02 -6.71
CA LYS A 120 -13.15 -19.26 -7.77
C LYS A 120 -13.31 -18.10 -8.71
N THR A 121 -13.05 -16.88 -8.25
CA THR A 121 -13.33 -15.71 -9.06
C THR A 121 -12.46 -14.54 -8.66
N CYS A 122 -12.32 -13.60 -9.60
CA CYS A 122 -11.66 -12.34 -9.36
C CYS A 122 -12.66 -11.21 -9.62
N LEU A 123 -12.58 -10.17 -8.82
CA LEU A 123 -13.36 -8.97 -9.07
C LEU A 123 -12.59 -8.07 -10.04
N PRO A 124 -13.28 -7.19 -10.75
CA PRO A 124 -12.56 -6.27 -11.65
C PRO A 124 -11.56 -5.43 -10.87
N PRO A 125 -10.47 -5.03 -11.51
CA PRO A 125 -9.50 -4.16 -10.86
C PRO A 125 -10.13 -2.86 -10.39
N GLU A 126 -9.63 -2.35 -9.26
CA GLU A 126 -10.13 -1.10 -8.69
C GLU A 126 -8.97 -0.15 -8.46
N VAL A 127 -9.25 1.14 -8.60
CA VAL A 127 -8.32 2.20 -8.28
C VAL A 127 -8.87 2.94 -7.06
N VAL A 128 -8.03 3.05 -6.01
CA VAL A 128 -8.39 3.76 -4.79
C VAL A 128 -7.48 4.97 -4.69
N LYS A 129 -8.07 6.16 -4.61
CA LYS A 129 -7.29 7.38 -4.41
C LYS A 129 -7.15 7.63 -2.92
N PHE A 130 -5.99 8.14 -2.53
CA PHE A 130 -5.74 8.40 -1.12
C PHE A 130 -5.08 9.75 -0.93
N ARG A 131 -5.30 10.31 0.26
CA ARG A 131 -4.64 11.51 0.72
C ARG A 131 -4.27 11.26 2.16
N ILE A 132 -2.98 11.16 2.45
CA ILE A 132 -2.49 10.76 3.75
C ILE A 132 -1.88 11.97 4.41
N GLU A 133 -2.41 12.33 5.58
CA GLU A 133 -1.93 13.49 6.30
C GLU A 133 -0.70 13.13 7.11
N VAL A 134 0.32 13.96 7.00
CA VAL A 134 1.54 13.82 7.76
C VAL A 134 1.64 15.03 8.67
N PRO A 135 1.68 14.84 9.99
CA PRO A 135 1.70 15.99 10.91
C PRO A 135 3.02 16.74 10.85
N ALA A 136 3.05 17.90 11.47
CA ALA A 136 4.27 18.68 11.54
C ALA A 136 5.38 17.87 12.20
N ALA A 137 6.60 18.25 11.91
CA ALA A 137 7.76 17.58 12.49
C ALA A 137 7.72 17.70 14.00
N VAL A 138 8.11 16.60 14.67
CA VAL A 138 8.16 16.59 16.11
C VAL A 138 9.37 17.40 16.54
N SER A 139 9.14 18.35 17.47
CA SER A 139 10.22 19.14 17.98
C SER A 139 11.03 18.31 18.96
N ASN A 140 12.33 18.30 18.79
CA ASN A 140 13.20 17.65 19.73
C ASN A 140 13.84 18.62 20.66
N VAL A 141 13.27 19.75 20.83
CA VAL A 141 13.83 20.73 21.71
C VAL A 141 13.82 20.21 23.11
N LYS A 142 14.98 20.20 23.66
CA LYS A 142 15.08 19.83 24.99
C LYS A 142 15.28 21.02 25.71
N GLU A 143 14.70 21.06 26.65
CA GLU A 143 14.91 22.21 27.31
C GLU A 143 15.40 22.04 28.49
#